data_93d52ec6f443a9d92e991779fc0100d5
#
_entry.id   93d52ec6f443a9d92e991779fc0100d5
#
_cell.length_a   1.000
_cell.length_b   1.000
_cell.length_c   1.000
_cell.angle_alpha   90.00
_cell.angle_beta   90.00
_cell.angle_gamma   90.00
#
_symmetry.space_group_name_H-M   'P 1'
#
loop_
_entity.id
_entity.type
_entity.pdbx_description
1 polymer ?
#
loop_
_entity_poly.entity_id
_entity_poly.type
_entity_poly.pdbx_seq_one_letter_code
_entity_poly.pdbx_strand_id
1 'polypeptide(L)'
;MESKKSNYPILSLIMKGICSLTLLCLLLSYLAPYFHPSTITILPFFGIAYPIFAIATFCFGLFWAVFRSKWSIICLFTLLIGGKLHFRTFAFQLLPGEIVPENALSVLSYNVRLFGIYEEDSYNNRNAIFAYLRAENPDVACFQEYYKQDKPTKFETIDSIVQALKSIDYHERTAHKIKGRKNFGVAMFSKYPMIAKGDVIFESQGKADFNFCIFVDIVKNKDTFRIYNVHLQSIKLTSTMSSIEENKEDLDKKSILTMIKKLKVAYIKRADQSRRIIAHMNASPYPAVICGDFNDTPMSYTYNQFDRFLIDVFRNSSWGIGRTYIGKLPAGRIDYIFHTPSLSSAEFKIQKERLSDHLAISCKIYKP
;
A
#
# COMPACT_ATOMS: atom_id res chain seq x y z
N MET A 1 30.31 -7.49 -41.27
CA MET A 1 30.44 -6.41 -40.24
C MET A 1 31.28 -6.95 -39.09
N GLU A 2 32.56 -6.62 -39.10
CA GLU A 2 33.48 -7.04 -38.02
C GLU A 2 33.09 -6.38 -36.71
N SER A 3 32.89 -7.21 -35.66
CA SER A 3 32.69 -6.71 -34.31
C SER A 3 33.98 -6.06 -33.83
N LYS A 4 33.99 -4.73 -33.62
CA LYS A 4 35.10 -4.06 -32.95
C LYS A 4 35.34 -4.79 -31.61
N LYS A 5 36.48 -5.50 -31.51
CA LYS A 5 36.95 -6.10 -30.26
C LYS A 5 37.05 -4.95 -29.24
N SER A 6 36.39 -5.13 -28.09
CA SER A 6 36.46 -4.18 -26.96
C SER A 6 37.93 -4.00 -26.54
N ASN A 7 38.39 -2.75 -26.39
CA ASN A 7 39.72 -2.44 -25.87
C ASN A 7 39.92 -2.87 -24.41
N TYR A 8 38.83 -3.30 -23.72
CA TYR A 8 38.78 -3.69 -22.31
C TYR A 8 38.01 -5.01 -22.14
N PRO A 9 38.57 -6.18 -22.54
CA PRO A 9 37.81 -7.44 -22.54
C PRO A 9 37.38 -7.88 -21.13
N ILE A 10 38.19 -7.67 -20.12
CA ILE A 10 37.89 -8.04 -18.73
C ILE A 10 36.75 -7.19 -18.18
N LEU A 11 36.77 -5.87 -18.38
CA LEU A 11 35.71 -4.97 -17.94
C LEU A 11 34.37 -5.31 -18.64
N SER A 12 34.41 -5.59 -19.94
CA SER A 12 33.22 -6.03 -20.69
C SER A 12 32.65 -7.34 -20.14
N LEU A 13 33.49 -8.29 -19.72
CA LEU A 13 33.06 -9.56 -19.13
C LEU A 13 32.40 -9.32 -17.75
N ILE A 14 32.99 -8.50 -16.90
CA ILE A 14 32.42 -8.13 -15.60
C ILE A 14 31.05 -7.46 -15.77
N MET A 15 30.96 -6.47 -16.67
CA MET A 15 29.71 -5.76 -16.95
C MET A 15 28.60 -6.69 -17.47
N LYS A 16 28.94 -7.68 -18.32
CA LYS A 16 28.00 -8.70 -18.77
C LYS A 16 27.55 -9.60 -17.59
N GLY A 17 28.45 -9.97 -16.72
CA GLY A 17 28.12 -10.73 -15.50
C GLY A 17 27.12 -10.01 -14.59
N ILE A 18 27.39 -8.73 -14.29
CA ILE A 18 26.47 -7.89 -13.48
C ILE A 18 25.12 -7.73 -14.19
N CYS A 19 25.14 -7.47 -15.50
CA CYS A 19 23.91 -7.36 -16.30
C CYS A 19 23.11 -8.67 -16.26
N SER A 20 23.74 -9.83 -16.42
CA SER A 20 23.08 -11.15 -16.34
C SER A 20 22.42 -11.37 -15.00
N LEU A 21 23.11 -11.03 -13.91
CA LEU A 21 22.55 -11.13 -12.55
C LEU A 21 21.35 -10.21 -12.37
N THR A 22 21.43 -8.97 -12.86
CA THR A 22 20.32 -8.00 -12.83
C THR A 22 19.10 -8.52 -13.59
N LEU A 23 19.31 -9.07 -14.80
CA LEU A 23 18.25 -9.67 -15.61
C LEU A 23 17.57 -10.84 -14.89
N LEU A 24 18.38 -11.73 -14.29
CA LEU A 24 17.84 -12.84 -13.49
C LEU A 24 17.02 -12.33 -12.30
N CYS A 25 17.51 -11.35 -11.55
CA CYS A 25 16.77 -10.75 -10.43
C CYS A 25 15.46 -10.10 -10.90
N LEU A 26 15.45 -9.43 -12.06
CA LEU A 26 14.25 -8.86 -12.64
C LEU A 26 13.25 -9.95 -13.03
N LEU A 27 13.67 -11.03 -13.66
CA LEU A 27 12.80 -12.17 -13.99
C LEU A 27 12.23 -12.83 -12.74
N LEU A 28 13.03 -13.00 -11.69
CA LEU A 28 12.54 -13.51 -10.40
C LEU A 28 11.51 -12.56 -9.76
N SER A 29 11.68 -11.24 -9.93
CA SER A 29 10.70 -10.27 -9.43
C SER A 29 9.35 -10.37 -10.17
N TYR A 30 9.34 -10.71 -11.46
CA TYR A 30 8.12 -10.95 -12.22
C TYR A 30 7.34 -12.18 -11.76
N LEU A 31 8.02 -13.14 -11.14
CA LEU A 31 7.38 -14.34 -10.58
C LEU A 31 6.73 -14.07 -9.22
N ALA A 32 7.21 -13.08 -8.47
CA ALA A 32 6.75 -12.81 -7.11
C ALA A 32 5.21 -12.65 -6.96
N PRO A 33 4.49 -11.97 -7.88
CA PRO A 33 3.03 -11.86 -7.81
C PRO A 33 2.26 -13.17 -7.98
N TYR A 34 2.86 -14.19 -8.55
CA TYR A 34 2.15 -15.41 -8.97
C TYR A 34 2.32 -16.59 -8.02
N PHE A 35 3.39 -16.60 -7.23
CA PHE A 35 3.67 -17.71 -6.31
C PHE A 35 3.34 -17.33 -4.87
N HIS A 36 2.57 -18.20 -4.20
CA HIS A 36 2.25 -18.00 -2.79
C HIS A 36 3.53 -17.94 -1.94
N PRO A 37 3.67 -16.99 -1.00
CA PRO A 37 4.91 -16.81 -0.23
C PRO A 37 5.34 -18.01 0.62
N SER A 38 4.41 -18.92 0.95
CA SER A 38 4.75 -20.17 1.64
C SER A 38 5.40 -21.21 0.72
N THR A 39 5.14 -21.16 -0.59
CA THR A 39 5.70 -22.09 -1.58
C THR A 39 7.12 -21.71 -1.95
N ILE A 40 7.33 -20.45 -2.35
CA ILE A 40 8.67 -19.94 -2.71
C ILE A 40 8.94 -18.67 -1.91
N THR A 41 9.50 -18.85 -0.73
CA THR A 41 9.65 -17.78 0.28
C THR A 41 10.64 -16.68 -0.09
N ILE A 42 11.48 -16.89 -1.11
CA ILE A 42 12.48 -15.90 -1.53
C ILE A 42 11.91 -14.87 -2.53
N LEU A 43 10.89 -15.23 -3.32
CA LEU A 43 10.35 -14.37 -4.39
C LEU A 43 9.84 -13.01 -3.89
N PRO A 44 9.14 -12.88 -2.76
CA PRO A 44 8.71 -11.59 -2.25
C PRO A 44 9.84 -10.57 -2.09
N PHE A 45 11.06 -11.02 -1.76
CA PHE A 45 12.23 -10.13 -1.63
C PHE A 45 12.68 -9.57 -2.98
N PHE A 46 12.55 -10.34 -4.07
CA PHE A 46 12.77 -9.83 -5.42
C PHE A 46 11.64 -8.88 -5.83
N GLY A 47 10.40 -9.17 -5.43
CA GLY A 47 9.24 -8.29 -5.69
C GLY A 47 9.39 -6.90 -5.06
N ILE A 48 9.86 -6.80 -3.81
CA ILE A 48 10.08 -5.49 -3.16
C ILE A 48 11.24 -4.72 -3.84
N ALA A 49 12.26 -5.41 -4.33
CA ALA A 49 13.40 -4.82 -5.01
C ALA A 49 13.18 -4.59 -6.52
N TYR A 50 12.01 -4.94 -7.06
CA TYR A 50 11.68 -4.82 -8.47
C TYR A 50 12.02 -3.46 -9.11
N PRO A 51 11.69 -2.28 -8.52
CA PRO A 51 11.98 -1.00 -9.15
C PRO A 51 13.49 -0.80 -9.42
N ILE A 52 14.33 -1.30 -8.52
CA ILE A 52 15.80 -1.23 -8.65
C ILE A 52 16.24 -2.06 -9.85
N PHE A 53 15.76 -3.31 -9.96
CA PHE A 53 16.13 -4.19 -11.06
C PHE A 53 15.60 -3.70 -12.41
N ALA A 54 14.38 -3.15 -12.45
CA ALA A 54 13.79 -2.60 -13.66
C ALA A 54 14.60 -1.39 -14.18
N ILE A 55 14.92 -0.43 -13.29
CA ILE A 55 15.73 0.75 -13.64
C ILE A 55 17.14 0.33 -14.04
N ALA A 56 17.80 -0.56 -13.30
CA ALA A 56 19.13 -1.04 -13.61
C ALA A 56 19.16 -1.74 -14.99
N THR A 57 18.17 -2.60 -15.29
CA THR A 57 18.04 -3.25 -16.60
C THR A 57 17.86 -2.23 -17.72
N PHE A 58 17.04 -1.20 -17.51
CA PHE A 58 16.88 -0.11 -18.49
C PHE A 58 18.20 0.62 -18.72
N CYS A 59 18.95 0.98 -17.66
CA CYS A 59 20.26 1.62 -17.77
C CYS A 59 21.27 0.72 -18.50
N PHE A 60 21.33 -0.60 -18.20
CA PHE A 60 22.15 -1.54 -18.95
C PHE A 60 21.74 -1.63 -20.42
N GLY A 61 20.44 -1.59 -20.71
CA GLY A 61 19.93 -1.57 -22.08
C GLY A 61 20.47 -0.37 -22.89
N LEU A 62 20.40 0.82 -22.29
CA LEU A 62 20.97 2.05 -22.90
C LEU A 62 22.50 1.96 -23.04
N PHE A 63 23.20 1.52 -22.00
CA PHE A 63 24.64 1.35 -22.04
C PHE A 63 25.07 0.43 -23.19
N TRP A 64 24.49 -0.75 -23.30
CA TRP A 64 24.82 -1.70 -24.35
C TRP A 64 24.38 -1.23 -25.75
N ALA A 65 23.34 -0.40 -25.85
CA ALA A 65 22.90 0.18 -27.12
C ALA A 65 23.96 1.14 -27.68
N VAL A 66 24.58 1.97 -26.84
CA VAL A 66 25.70 2.87 -27.22
C VAL A 66 26.84 2.07 -27.84
N PHE A 67 27.15 0.89 -27.33
CA PHE A 67 28.18 -0.01 -27.87
C PHE A 67 27.67 -0.94 -28.98
N ARG A 68 26.45 -0.76 -29.47
CA ARG A 68 25.81 -1.60 -30.49
C ARG A 68 25.89 -3.11 -30.18
N SER A 69 25.82 -3.46 -28.91
CA SER A 69 25.92 -4.83 -28.43
C SER A 69 24.56 -5.51 -28.44
N LYS A 70 24.51 -6.81 -28.79
CA LYS A 70 23.27 -7.63 -28.69
C LYS A 70 22.67 -7.70 -27.28
N TRP A 71 23.44 -7.38 -26.25
CA TRP A 71 22.96 -7.28 -24.86
C TRP A 71 21.88 -6.22 -24.67
N SER A 72 21.85 -5.16 -25.48
CA SER A 72 20.77 -4.17 -25.46
C SER A 72 19.42 -4.80 -25.83
N ILE A 73 19.42 -5.73 -26.80
CA ILE A 73 18.21 -6.45 -27.23
C ILE A 73 17.73 -7.37 -26.12
N ILE A 74 18.66 -8.06 -25.42
CA ILE A 74 18.32 -8.93 -24.27
C ILE A 74 17.68 -8.11 -23.15
N CYS A 75 18.25 -6.96 -22.79
CA CYS A 75 17.68 -6.06 -21.79
C CYS A 75 16.28 -5.58 -22.19
N LEU A 76 16.11 -5.12 -23.44
CA LEU A 76 14.82 -4.68 -23.98
C LEU A 76 13.78 -5.82 -23.92
N PHE A 77 14.16 -7.01 -24.37
CA PHE A 77 13.27 -8.17 -24.39
C PHE A 77 12.84 -8.55 -22.97
N THR A 78 13.78 -8.54 -22.01
CA THR A 78 13.46 -8.81 -20.59
C THR A 78 12.49 -7.76 -20.01
N LEU A 79 12.66 -6.48 -20.35
CA LEU A 79 11.69 -5.44 -19.96
C LEU A 79 10.32 -5.66 -20.63
N LEU A 80 10.28 -6.01 -21.91
CA LEU A 80 9.03 -6.28 -22.61
C LEU A 80 8.25 -7.46 -22.02
N ILE A 81 8.92 -8.51 -21.52
CA ILE A 81 8.30 -9.63 -20.80
C ILE A 81 7.51 -9.09 -19.58
N GLY A 82 8.02 -8.08 -18.88
CA GLY A 82 7.34 -7.47 -17.73
C GLY A 82 6.01 -6.83 -18.07
N GLY A 83 5.82 -6.32 -19.30
CA GLY A 83 4.56 -5.86 -19.86
C GLY A 83 3.66 -5.11 -18.88
N LYS A 84 2.50 -5.72 -18.57
CA LYS A 84 1.51 -5.15 -17.63
C LYS A 84 2.03 -4.97 -16.19
N LEU A 85 3.05 -5.72 -15.77
CA LEU A 85 3.59 -5.63 -14.40
C LEU A 85 4.26 -4.27 -14.15
N HIS A 86 4.85 -3.66 -15.17
CA HIS A 86 5.42 -2.33 -15.05
C HIS A 86 4.38 -1.29 -14.67
N PHE A 87 3.17 -1.37 -15.25
CA PHE A 87 2.07 -0.44 -14.98
C PHE A 87 1.44 -0.60 -13.60
N ARG A 88 1.79 -1.65 -12.84
CA ARG A 88 1.42 -1.75 -11.42
C ARG A 88 2.22 -0.77 -10.56
N THR A 89 3.48 -0.54 -10.91
CA THR A 89 4.40 0.32 -10.16
C THR A 89 4.49 1.73 -10.74
N PHE A 90 4.45 1.85 -12.08
CA PHE A 90 4.57 3.12 -12.80
C PHE A 90 3.23 3.44 -13.47
N ALA A 91 2.57 4.49 -13.03
CA ALA A 91 1.36 4.98 -13.68
C ALA A 91 1.71 6.05 -14.74
N PHE A 92 1.03 6.00 -15.88
CA PHE A 92 1.19 6.95 -16.97
C PHE A 92 -0.19 7.30 -17.52
N GLN A 93 -0.89 8.21 -16.85
CA GLN A 93 -2.15 8.72 -17.38
C GLN A 93 -1.84 9.74 -18.48
N LEU A 94 -2.05 9.33 -19.73
CA LEU A 94 -1.79 10.14 -20.92
C LEU A 94 -3.04 10.89 -21.42
N LEU A 95 -4.22 10.47 -20.99
CA LEU A 95 -5.49 11.07 -21.43
C LEU A 95 -6.10 11.93 -20.32
N PRO A 96 -6.80 13.02 -20.66
CA PRO A 96 -7.57 13.77 -19.67
C PRO A 96 -8.58 12.82 -19.03
N GLY A 97 -8.81 13.01 -17.70
CA GLY A 97 -9.77 12.23 -16.95
C GLY A 97 -11.21 12.42 -17.47
N GLU A 98 -12.04 11.42 -17.24
CA GLU A 98 -13.48 11.52 -17.50
C GLU A 98 -14.13 12.64 -16.67
N ILE A 99 -15.25 13.17 -17.14
CA ILE A 99 -16.04 14.14 -16.38
C ILE A 99 -16.59 13.42 -15.15
N VAL A 100 -16.21 13.91 -13.97
CA VAL A 100 -16.65 13.33 -12.70
C VAL A 100 -18.06 13.79 -12.38
N PRO A 101 -19.03 12.88 -12.19
CA PRO A 101 -20.38 13.26 -11.80
C PRO A 101 -20.39 13.97 -10.43
N GLU A 102 -21.28 14.96 -10.25
CA GLU A 102 -21.41 15.69 -8.97
C GLU A 102 -21.77 14.77 -7.79
N ASN A 103 -22.47 13.68 -8.06
CA ASN A 103 -22.85 12.68 -7.07
C ASN A 103 -21.75 11.64 -6.77
N ALA A 104 -20.57 11.76 -7.37
CA ALA A 104 -19.45 10.85 -7.09
C ALA A 104 -19.10 10.81 -5.59
N LEU A 105 -18.81 9.60 -5.08
CA LEU A 105 -18.44 9.36 -3.70
C LEU A 105 -16.95 9.69 -3.49
N SER A 106 -16.65 10.63 -2.60
CA SER A 106 -15.28 10.95 -2.21
C SER A 106 -14.81 10.00 -1.12
N VAL A 107 -13.78 9.20 -1.40
CA VAL A 107 -13.18 8.24 -0.46
C VAL A 107 -11.76 8.66 -0.12
N LEU A 108 -11.43 8.66 1.18
CA LEU A 108 -10.08 8.92 1.69
C LEU A 108 -9.62 7.73 2.53
N SER A 109 -8.37 7.31 2.36
CA SER A 109 -7.69 6.33 3.20
C SER A 109 -6.42 6.92 3.78
N TYR A 110 -6.21 6.72 5.09
CA TYR A 110 -5.08 7.31 5.78
C TYR A 110 -4.62 6.45 6.97
N ASN A 111 -3.41 5.92 6.91
CA ASN A 111 -2.73 5.41 8.10
C ASN A 111 -2.20 6.61 8.91
N VAL A 112 -2.85 6.89 10.03
CA VAL A 112 -2.61 8.09 10.86
C VAL A 112 -1.53 7.90 11.91
N ARG A 113 -0.86 6.74 11.94
CA ARG A 113 0.22 6.43 12.90
C ARG A 113 -0.12 6.89 14.32
N LEU A 114 -1.29 6.46 14.82
CA LEU A 114 -1.81 6.79 16.15
C LEU A 114 -1.95 8.31 16.41
N PHE A 115 -2.07 9.13 15.35
CA PHE A 115 -2.06 10.62 15.42
C PHE A 115 -0.80 11.19 16.07
N GLY A 116 0.32 10.47 16.02
CA GLY A 116 1.57 10.89 16.63
C GLY A 116 1.56 10.93 18.17
N ILE A 117 0.71 10.12 18.86
CA ILE A 117 0.52 10.18 20.33
C ILE A 117 1.81 10.01 21.14
N TYR A 118 2.84 9.42 20.55
CA TYR A 118 4.16 9.21 21.17
C TYR A 118 5.22 10.22 20.68
N GLU A 119 4.85 11.18 19.86
CA GLU A 119 5.72 12.26 19.40
C GLU A 119 5.67 13.44 20.37
N GLU A 120 6.75 14.22 20.43
CA GLU A 120 6.86 15.36 21.36
C GLU A 120 5.73 16.36 21.16
N ASP A 121 5.31 16.61 19.93
CA ASP A 121 4.26 17.56 19.55
C ASP A 121 2.95 16.88 19.08
N SER A 122 2.55 15.85 19.82
CA SER A 122 1.41 14.97 19.45
C SER A 122 0.08 15.72 19.28
N TYR A 123 -0.17 16.79 20.06
CA TYR A 123 -1.40 17.57 19.92
C TYR A 123 -1.44 18.40 18.63
N ASN A 124 -0.33 19.03 18.25
CA ASN A 124 -0.26 19.80 17.02
C ASN A 124 -0.32 18.90 15.79
N ASN A 125 0.36 17.74 15.82
CA ASN A 125 0.30 16.76 14.75
C ASN A 125 -1.14 16.25 14.55
N ARG A 126 -1.82 15.85 15.63
CA ARG A 126 -3.24 15.46 15.60
C ARG A 126 -4.13 16.56 15.02
N ASN A 127 -3.95 17.81 15.49
CA ASN A 127 -4.75 18.95 15.04
C ASN A 127 -4.48 19.30 13.57
N ALA A 128 -3.25 19.13 13.08
CA ALA A 128 -2.89 19.29 11.68
C ALA A 128 -3.57 18.21 10.81
N ILE A 129 -3.63 16.96 11.27
CA ILE A 129 -4.40 15.90 10.59
C ILE A 129 -5.88 16.29 10.53
N PHE A 130 -6.49 16.79 11.60
CA PHE A 130 -7.89 17.22 11.58
C PHE A 130 -8.12 18.45 10.66
N ALA A 131 -7.16 19.36 10.57
CA ALA A 131 -7.22 20.48 9.63
C ALA A 131 -7.17 19.99 8.17
N TYR A 132 -6.29 19.04 7.87
CA TYR A 132 -6.23 18.37 6.58
C TYR A 132 -7.54 17.68 6.22
N LEU A 133 -8.13 16.93 7.16
CA LEU A 133 -9.42 16.26 6.94
C LEU A 133 -10.56 17.24 6.65
N ARG A 134 -10.59 18.40 7.32
CA ARG A 134 -11.56 19.47 7.02
C ARG A 134 -11.39 20.04 5.62
N ALA A 135 -10.14 20.22 5.19
CA ALA A 135 -9.84 20.76 3.85
C ALA A 135 -10.19 19.78 2.73
N GLU A 136 -9.82 18.50 2.87
CA GLU A 136 -10.17 17.46 1.88
C GLU A 136 -11.65 17.12 1.87
N ASN A 137 -12.31 17.22 3.03
CA ASN A 137 -13.77 17.08 3.20
C ASN A 137 -14.35 15.82 2.50
N PRO A 138 -13.77 14.61 2.68
CA PRO A 138 -14.23 13.40 2.04
C PRO A 138 -15.63 13.00 2.50
N ASP A 139 -16.33 12.21 1.67
CA ASP A 139 -17.62 11.60 2.03
C ASP A 139 -17.43 10.42 2.98
N VAL A 140 -16.38 9.64 2.74
CA VAL A 140 -15.97 8.50 3.56
C VAL A 140 -14.47 8.60 3.85
N ALA A 141 -14.10 8.50 5.13
CA ALA A 141 -12.71 8.44 5.57
C ALA A 141 -12.42 7.13 6.29
N CYS A 142 -11.37 6.43 5.87
CA CYS A 142 -10.90 5.16 6.40
C CYS A 142 -9.54 5.37 7.06
N PHE A 143 -9.43 5.05 8.34
CA PHE A 143 -8.21 5.24 9.12
C PHE A 143 -7.61 3.91 9.54
N GLN A 144 -6.30 3.74 9.38
CA GLN A 144 -5.49 2.66 9.90
C GLN A 144 -4.57 3.22 10.98
N GLU A 145 -4.09 2.35 11.87
CA GLU A 145 -3.41 2.76 13.11
C GLU A 145 -4.17 3.86 13.86
N TYR A 146 -5.49 3.69 13.91
CA TYR A 146 -6.38 4.60 14.59
C TYR A 146 -6.21 4.49 16.10
N TYR A 147 -6.11 5.63 16.79
CA TYR A 147 -6.01 5.71 18.23
C TYR A 147 -7.17 6.48 18.83
N LYS A 148 -7.76 5.92 19.88
CA LYS A 148 -8.68 6.66 20.76
C LYS A 148 -8.40 6.36 22.23
N GLN A 149 -8.72 7.31 23.08
CA GLN A 149 -8.66 7.14 24.52
C GLN A 149 -10.06 7.28 25.12
N ASP A 150 -10.45 6.34 26.02
CA ASP A 150 -11.74 6.39 26.69
C ASP A 150 -11.83 7.63 27.61
N LYS A 151 -13.02 8.25 27.68
CA LYS A 151 -13.27 9.44 28.50
C LYS A 151 -13.13 9.13 30.00
N PRO A 152 -12.67 10.11 30.80
CA PRO A 152 -12.28 11.46 30.41
C PRO A 152 -10.90 11.49 29.74
N THR A 153 -10.78 12.25 28.67
CA THR A 153 -9.51 12.39 27.93
C THR A 153 -9.30 13.82 27.42
N LYS A 154 -8.05 14.26 27.34
CA LYS A 154 -7.66 15.47 26.62
C LYS A 154 -7.30 15.18 25.16
N PHE A 155 -7.01 13.92 24.82
CA PHE A 155 -6.70 13.49 23.46
C PHE A 155 -7.96 12.93 22.78
N GLU A 156 -8.91 13.82 22.51
CA GLU A 156 -10.18 13.47 21.87
C GLU A 156 -9.98 13.25 20.37
N THR A 157 -10.50 12.15 19.85
CA THR A 157 -10.37 11.79 18.42
C THR A 157 -11.72 11.61 17.73
N ILE A 158 -12.67 10.86 18.33
CA ILE A 158 -13.95 10.58 17.68
C ILE A 158 -14.73 11.87 17.42
N ASP A 159 -15.04 12.62 18.48
CA ASP A 159 -15.86 13.84 18.36
C ASP A 159 -15.17 14.88 17.47
N SER A 160 -13.83 14.97 17.54
CA SER A 160 -13.05 15.86 16.69
C SER A 160 -13.13 15.49 15.21
N ILE A 161 -13.09 14.19 14.86
CA ILE A 161 -13.23 13.72 13.47
C ILE A 161 -14.67 13.87 12.99
N VAL A 162 -15.66 13.51 13.81
CA VAL A 162 -17.08 13.71 13.52
C VAL A 162 -17.33 15.18 13.15
N GLN A 163 -16.80 16.12 13.95
CA GLN A 163 -16.93 17.54 13.68
C GLN A 163 -16.15 17.96 12.42
N ALA A 164 -14.90 17.48 12.25
CA ALA A 164 -14.05 17.85 11.13
C ALA A 164 -14.65 17.41 9.77
N LEU A 165 -15.22 16.21 9.71
CA LEU A 165 -15.79 15.62 8.51
C LEU A 165 -17.28 15.87 8.35
N LYS A 166 -17.94 16.43 9.37
CA LYS A 166 -19.43 16.51 9.44
C LYS A 166 -20.05 15.11 9.23
N SER A 167 -19.40 14.07 9.76
CA SER A 167 -19.88 12.71 9.60
C SER A 167 -21.11 12.47 10.48
N ILE A 168 -22.09 11.73 9.93
CA ILE A 168 -23.31 11.36 10.65
C ILE A 168 -23.25 9.95 11.23
N ASP A 169 -22.27 9.15 10.77
CA ASP A 169 -22.11 7.78 11.23
C ASP A 169 -20.63 7.37 11.19
N TYR A 170 -20.27 6.42 12.03
CA TYR A 170 -18.92 5.83 12.05
C TYR A 170 -18.94 4.37 12.49
N HIS A 171 -17.90 3.65 12.13
CA HIS A 171 -17.61 2.30 12.58
C HIS A 171 -16.14 2.19 12.97
N GLU A 172 -15.86 1.62 14.15
CA GLU A 172 -14.50 1.41 14.62
C GLU A 172 -14.31 0.00 15.15
N ARG A 173 -13.08 -0.48 15.04
CA ARG A 173 -12.67 -1.74 15.65
C ARG A 173 -11.39 -1.55 16.44
N THR A 174 -11.48 -1.75 17.75
CA THR A 174 -10.32 -1.81 18.64
C THR A 174 -9.64 -3.17 18.48
N ALA A 175 -8.39 -3.14 18.02
CA ALA A 175 -7.51 -4.30 17.92
C ALA A 175 -6.85 -4.65 19.25
N HIS A 176 -6.44 -3.62 20.00
CA HIS A 176 -5.70 -3.76 21.22
C HIS A 176 -6.04 -2.63 22.20
N LYS A 177 -6.21 -2.99 23.48
CA LYS A 177 -6.50 -2.05 24.56
C LYS A 177 -5.39 -2.09 25.61
N ILE A 178 -4.76 -0.95 25.88
CA ILE A 178 -3.70 -0.83 26.88
C ILE A 178 -4.21 -0.06 28.11
N LYS A 179 -3.86 -0.56 29.32
CA LYS A 179 -4.24 0.04 30.60
C LYS A 179 -5.74 0.36 30.70
N GLY A 180 -6.58 -0.47 30.05
CA GLY A 180 -8.03 -0.35 30.07
C GLY A 180 -8.61 0.89 29.37
N ARG A 181 -7.81 1.80 28.81
CA ARG A 181 -8.28 3.09 28.29
C ARG A 181 -7.74 3.48 26.91
N LYS A 182 -6.57 3.01 26.53
CA LYS A 182 -5.94 3.33 25.24
C LYS A 182 -6.31 2.28 24.21
N ASN A 183 -7.06 2.66 23.18
CA ASN A 183 -7.58 1.76 22.15
C ASN A 183 -6.87 2.03 20.82
N PHE A 184 -6.41 0.96 20.19
CA PHE A 184 -5.65 0.97 18.95
C PHE A 184 -6.37 0.09 17.94
N GLY A 185 -6.57 0.56 16.71
CA GLY A 185 -7.29 -0.22 15.72
C GLY A 185 -7.46 0.47 14.39
N VAL A 186 -8.64 0.32 13.82
CA VAL A 186 -9.06 0.94 12.56
C VAL A 186 -10.43 1.61 12.74
N ALA A 187 -10.71 2.63 11.93
CA ALA A 187 -12.00 3.34 11.98
C ALA A 187 -12.43 3.83 10.61
N MET A 188 -13.74 3.96 10.42
CA MET A 188 -14.37 4.54 9.25
C MET A 188 -15.40 5.59 9.68
N PHE A 189 -15.42 6.71 8.99
CA PHE A 189 -16.38 7.80 9.20
C PHE A 189 -17.09 8.13 7.89
N SER A 190 -18.40 8.40 7.93
CA SER A 190 -19.19 8.67 6.74
C SER A 190 -20.14 9.85 6.95
N LYS A 191 -20.32 10.66 5.91
CA LYS A 191 -21.39 11.67 5.80
C LYS A 191 -22.75 11.05 5.45
N TYR A 192 -22.76 9.76 5.12
CA TYR A 192 -23.96 9.02 4.70
C TYR A 192 -24.26 7.90 5.68
N PRO A 193 -25.53 7.46 5.79
CA PRO A 193 -25.91 6.35 6.67
C PRO A 193 -25.17 5.06 6.34
N MET A 194 -24.70 4.38 7.36
CA MET A 194 -24.13 3.03 7.30
C MET A 194 -25.24 2.01 7.61
N ILE A 195 -25.80 1.37 6.58
CA ILE A 195 -26.91 0.39 6.73
C ILE A 195 -26.45 -0.98 7.19
N ALA A 196 -25.16 -1.29 7.04
CA ALA A 196 -24.52 -2.46 7.61
C ALA A 196 -23.07 -2.13 8.03
N LYS A 197 -22.58 -2.82 9.07
CA LYS A 197 -21.25 -2.70 9.63
C LYS A 197 -20.75 -4.07 10.03
N GLY A 198 -19.48 -4.38 9.79
CA GLY A 198 -18.94 -5.67 10.21
C GLY A 198 -17.44 -5.78 10.02
N ASP A 199 -16.92 -6.95 10.37
CA ASP A 199 -15.52 -7.31 10.34
C ASP A 199 -15.28 -8.46 9.36
N VAL A 200 -14.17 -8.44 8.64
CA VAL A 200 -13.62 -9.62 7.98
C VAL A 200 -12.61 -10.26 8.93
N ILE A 201 -12.97 -11.41 9.49
CA ILE A 201 -12.18 -12.08 10.52
C ILE A 201 -10.94 -12.71 9.91
N PHE A 202 -9.77 -12.33 10.45
CA PHE A 202 -8.52 -13.03 10.22
C PHE A 202 -8.30 -14.03 11.36
N GLU A 203 -8.05 -15.31 11.03
CA GLU A 203 -7.70 -16.27 12.06
C GLU A 203 -6.36 -15.89 12.70
N SER A 204 -6.38 -15.53 13.97
CA SER A 204 -5.20 -15.38 14.80
C SER A 204 -4.99 -16.65 15.60
N GLN A 205 -3.82 -17.28 15.47
CA GLN A 205 -3.42 -18.37 16.38
C GLN A 205 -3.11 -17.79 17.76
N GLY A 206 -4.15 -17.46 18.54
CA GLY A 206 -4.06 -17.19 19.99
C GLY A 206 -3.31 -15.92 20.43
N LYS A 207 -2.89 -15.03 19.53
CA LYS A 207 -2.25 -13.73 19.88
C LYS A 207 -3.09 -12.59 19.33
N ALA A 208 -3.23 -11.51 20.13
CA ALA A 208 -3.88 -10.28 19.67
C ALA A 208 -3.27 -9.82 18.33
N ASP A 209 -4.06 -9.87 17.28
CA ASP A 209 -3.67 -9.39 15.96
C ASP A 209 -4.05 -7.91 15.86
N PHE A 210 -3.09 -7.06 15.47
CA PHE A 210 -3.32 -5.61 15.31
C PHE A 210 -3.81 -5.28 13.91
N ASN A 211 -3.99 -6.31 13.08
CA ASN A 211 -4.33 -6.19 11.68
C ASN A 211 -5.79 -6.56 11.49
N PHE A 212 -6.54 -5.70 10.81
CA PHE A 212 -7.97 -5.81 10.65
C PHE A 212 -8.44 -5.43 9.26
N CYS A 213 -9.59 -5.96 8.90
CA CYS A 213 -10.42 -5.45 7.84
C CYS A 213 -11.83 -5.28 8.39
N ILE A 214 -12.33 -4.06 8.36
CA ILE A 214 -13.73 -3.75 8.65
C ILE A 214 -14.44 -3.32 7.37
N PHE A 215 -15.75 -3.48 7.33
CA PHE A 215 -16.55 -3.00 6.21
C PHE A 215 -17.80 -2.28 6.67
N VAL A 216 -18.29 -1.40 5.81
CA VAL A 216 -19.59 -0.74 5.96
C VAL A 216 -20.31 -0.74 4.63
N ASP A 217 -21.65 -0.83 4.66
CA ASP A 217 -22.50 -0.56 3.51
C ASP A 217 -23.09 0.83 3.68
N ILE A 218 -22.77 1.73 2.77
CA ILE A 218 -23.24 3.11 2.78
C ILE A 218 -24.21 3.37 1.63
N VAL A 219 -25.20 4.21 1.91
CA VAL A 219 -26.19 4.66 0.91
C VAL A 219 -25.94 6.12 0.60
N LYS A 220 -25.57 6.41 -0.65
CA LYS A 220 -25.51 7.77 -1.19
C LYS A 220 -26.54 7.88 -2.31
N ASN A 221 -27.54 8.76 -2.13
CA ASN A 221 -28.68 8.86 -3.01
C ASN A 221 -29.44 7.51 -3.12
N LYS A 222 -29.45 6.88 -4.30
CA LYS A 222 -30.06 5.56 -4.53
C LYS A 222 -29.04 4.43 -4.63
N ASP A 223 -27.76 4.75 -4.51
CA ASP A 223 -26.67 3.80 -4.69
C ASP A 223 -26.15 3.29 -3.35
N THR A 224 -25.96 1.99 -3.26
CA THR A 224 -25.30 1.34 -2.13
C THR A 224 -23.91 0.90 -2.53
N PHE A 225 -22.93 1.22 -1.67
CA PHE A 225 -21.52 0.87 -1.84
C PHE A 225 -21.05 0.12 -0.61
N ARG A 226 -20.35 -0.99 -0.79
CA ARG A 226 -19.60 -1.64 0.30
C ARG A 226 -18.18 -1.12 0.34
N ILE A 227 -17.80 -0.49 1.45
CA ILE A 227 -16.46 0.06 1.63
C ILE A 227 -15.72 -0.80 2.65
N TYR A 228 -14.53 -1.26 2.28
CA TYR A 228 -13.61 -1.99 3.17
C TYR A 228 -12.46 -1.07 3.58
N ASN A 229 -12.18 -1.06 4.87
CA ASN A 229 -10.98 -0.45 5.44
C ASN A 229 -10.02 -1.55 5.87
N VAL A 230 -8.88 -1.62 5.23
CA VAL A 230 -7.92 -2.71 5.37
C VAL A 230 -6.65 -2.23 6.05
N HIS A 231 -6.18 -2.98 7.05
CA HIS A 231 -4.81 -2.86 7.58
C HIS A 231 -4.23 -4.28 7.66
N LEU A 232 -3.47 -4.68 6.62
CA LEU A 232 -2.87 -6.01 6.55
C LEU A 232 -1.64 -6.11 7.44
N GLN A 233 -1.15 -7.35 7.63
CA GLN A 233 -0.05 -7.67 8.54
C GLN A 233 1.15 -6.74 8.33
N SER A 234 1.40 -5.92 9.32
CA SER A 234 2.59 -5.06 9.38
C SER A 234 3.81 -5.86 9.87
N ILE A 235 5.00 -5.35 9.52
CA ILE A 235 6.26 -5.85 10.07
C ILE A 235 6.52 -5.03 11.32
N LYS A 236 6.24 -5.61 12.51
CA LYS A 236 6.55 -4.94 13.79
C LYS A 236 8.07 -4.85 13.96
N LEU A 237 8.65 -3.80 13.41
CA LEU A 237 10.08 -3.51 13.47
C LEU A 237 10.46 -2.68 14.70
N THR A 238 9.49 -2.10 15.42
CA THR A 238 9.70 -1.14 16.50
C THR A 238 10.70 -1.62 17.58
N SER A 239 10.64 -2.87 18.00
CA SER A 239 11.60 -3.40 18.97
C SER A 239 12.99 -3.74 18.37
N THR A 240 13.04 -3.99 17.07
CA THR A 240 14.29 -4.32 16.37
C THR A 240 14.97 -3.08 15.82
N MET A 241 14.20 -2.05 15.43
CA MET A 241 14.77 -0.78 14.97
C MET A 241 15.15 0.15 16.12
N SER A 242 14.45 0.15 17.26
CA SER A 242 14.93 0.86 18.44
C SER A 242 16.26 0.30 18.94
N SER A 243 16.47 -1.02 18.91
CA SER A 243 17.76 -1.61 19.24
C SER A 243 18.86 -1.35 18.18
N ILE A 244 18.48 -1.12 16.91
CA ILE A 244 19.43 -0.70 15.85
C ILE A 244 19.73 0.81 15.96
N GLU A 245 18.77 1.63 16.43
CA GLU A 245 18.96 3.08 16.66
C GLU A 245 19.82 3.38 17.91
N GLU A 246 19.67 2.57 18.96
CA GLU A 246 20.48 2.69 20.17
C GLU A 246 21.92 2.22 19.95
N ASN A 247 22.15 1.24 19.07
CA ASN A 247 23.49 0.75 18.70
C ASN A 247 23.83 1.20 17.28
N LYS A 248 24.31 2.43 17.12
CA LYS A 248 24.66 3.06 15.84
C LYS A 248 25.77 2.34 15.03
N GLU A 249 26.34 1.24 15.50
CA GLU A 249 27.58 0.72 14.93
C GLU A 249 27.51 -0.62 14.19
N ASP A 250 26.51 -1.50 14.38
CA ASP A 250 26.53 -2.74 13.59
C ASP A 250 25.12 -3.27 13.30
N LEU A 251 24.75 -3.31 12.01
CA LEU A 251 23.73 -4.22 11.48
C LEU A 251 24.20 -5.66 11.70
N ASP A 252 24.08 -6.16 12.93
CA ASP A 252 24.45 -7.52 13.28
C ASP A 252 23.67 -8.51 12.39
N LYS A 253 24.37 -9.53 11.88
CA LYS A 253 23.77 -10.63 11.11
C LYS A 253 22.51 -11.19 11.75
N LYS A 254 22.42 -11.22 13.08
CA LYS A 254 21.27 -11.68 13.85
C LYS A 254 20.04 -10.77 13.66
N SER A 255 20.22 -9.46 13.61
CA SER A 255 19.17 -8.48 13.38
C SER A 255 18.61 -8.59 11.95
N ILE A 256 19.49 -8.74 10.95
CA ILE A 256 19.08 -8.96 9.55
C ILE A 256 18.30 -10.27 9.40
N LEU A 257 18.78 -11.37 9.97
CA LEU A 257 18.07 -12.65 9.92
C LEU A 257 16.71 -12.60 10.63
N THR A 258 16.62 -11.86 11.73
CA THR A 258 15.36 -11.64 12.45
C THR A 258 14.37 -10.84 11.60
N MET A 259 14.84 -9.80 10.92
CA MET A 259 14.03 -9.00 9.99
C MET A 259 13.52 -9.84 8.81
N ILE A 260 14.39 -10.66 8.19
CA ILE A 260 14.01 -11.59 7.11
C ILE A 260 12.94 -12.57 7.58
N LYS A 261 13.08 -13.15 8.79
CA LYS A 261 12.08 -14.06 9.37
C LYS A 261 10.73 -13.36 9.59
N LYS A 262 10.73 -12.12 10.12
CA LYS A 262 9.51 -11.32 10.32
C LYS A 262 8.84 -10.99 8.99
N LEU A 263 9.61 -10.59 7.98
CA LEU A 263 9.13 -10.32 6.62
C LEU A 263 8.46 -11.56 6.01
N LYS A 264 9.11 -12.73 6.09
CA LYS A 264 8.55 -13.99 5.59
C LYS A 264 7.18 -14.29 6.20
N VAL A 265 7.06 -14.20 7.54
CA VAL A 265 5.81 -14.42 8.24
C VAL A 265 4.74 -13.40 7.81
N ALA A 266 5.11 -12.14 7.66
CA ALA A 266 4.20 -11.08 7.23
C ALA A 266 3.68 -11.33 5.81
N TYR A 267 4.52 -11.73 4.85
CA TYR A 267 4.10 -12.06 3.48
C TYR A 267 3.08 -13.20 3.44
N ILE A 268 3.32 -14.29 4.21
CA ILE A 268 2.40 -15.43 4.27
C ILE A 268 1.04 -14.98 4.86
N LYS A 269 1.06 -14.26 5.97
CA LYS A 269 -0.17 -13.76 6.60
C LYS A 269 -0.96 -12.84 5.68
N ARG A 270 -0.30 -11.88 5.00
CA ARG A 270 -0.95 -10.97 4.05
C ARG A 270 -1.59 -11.71 2.88
N ALA A 271 -0.92 -12.75 2.38
CA ALA A 271 -1.49 -13.61 1.34
C ALA A 271 -2.77 -14.30 1.79
N ASP A 272 -2.84 -14.80 3.03
CA ASP A 272 -4.03 -15.44 3.58
C ASP A 272 -5.13 -14.41 3.88
N GLN A 273 -4.77 -13.25 4.45
CA GLN A 273 -5.69 -12.15 4.72
C GLN A 273 -6.34 -11.63 3.42
N SER A 274 -5.54 -11.44 2.35
CA SER A 274 -6.07 -10.98 1.05
C SER A 274 -7.09 -11.95 0.47
N ARG A 275 -6.86 -13.27 0.54
CA ARG A 275 -7.81 -14.27 0.08
C ARG A 275 -9.15 -14.22 0.83
N ARG A 276 -9.12 -14.00 2.16
CA ARG A 276 -10.33 -13.88 2.98
C ARG A 276 -11.13 -12.63 2.62
N ILE A 277 -10.45 -11.48 2.43
CA ILE A 277 -11.11 -10.24 2.00
C ILE A 277 -11.78 -10.43 0.65
N ILE A 278 -11.08 -11.02 -0.33
CA ILE A 278 -11.64 -11.27 -1.67
C ILE A 278 -12.84 -12.24 -1.60
N ALA A 279 -12.76 -13.29 -0.80
CA ALA A 279 -13.89 -14.22 -0.63
C ALA A 279 -15.11 -13.50 -0.03
N HIS A 280 -14.93 -12.66 0.99
CA HIS A 280 -15.99 -11.88 1.60
C HIS A 280 -16.57 -10.84 0.62
N MET A 281 -15.70 -10.17 -0.14
CA MET A 281 -16.12 -9.20 -1.16
C MET A 281 -16.95 -9.86 -2.27
N ASN A 282 -16.55 -11.05 -2.74
CA ASN A 282 -17.29 -11.77 -3.80
C ASN A 282 -18.69 -12.22 -3.34
N ALA A 283 -18.92 -12.36 -2.04
CA ALA A 283 -20.24 -12.63 -1.46
C ALA A 283 -21.06 -11.35 -1.24
N SER A 284 -20.53 -10.17 -1.52
CA SER A 284 -21.23 -8.90 -1.34
C SER A 284 -22.31 -8.69 -2.41
N PRO A 285 -23.53 -8.26 -2.03
CA PRO A 285 -24.55 -7.88 -3.01
C PRO A 285 -24.31 -6.50 -3.64
N TYR A 286 -23.34 -5.75 -3.12
CA TYR A 286 -23.06 -4.37 -3.54
C TYR A 286 -21.69 -4.24 -4.20
N PRO A 287 -21.52 -3.30 -5.14
CA PRO A 287 -20.22 -2.95 -5.65
C PRO A 287 -19.31 -2.49 -4.51
N ALA A 288 -18.05 -2.90 -4.58
CA ALA A 288 -17.12 -2.72 -3.47
C ALA A 288 -15.99 -1.74 -3.80
N VAL A 289 -15.60 -0.98 -2.77
CA VAL A 289 -14.36 -0.21 -2.70
C VAL A 289 -13.53 -0.77 -1.58
N ILE A 290 -12.26 -1.10 -1.84
CA ILE A 290 -11.32 -1.61 -0.84
C ILE A 290 -10.18 -0.62 -0.72
N CYS A 291 -10.00 -0.02 0.45
CA CYS A 291 -8.93 0.93 0.69
C CYS A 291 -8.20 0.63 1.99
N GLY A 292 -6.97 1.10 2.12
CA GLY A 292 -6.20 0.95 3.34
C GLY A 292 -4.72 0.75 3.12
N ASP A 293 -4.05 0.41 4.22
CA ASP A 293 -2.65 0.02 4.26
C ASP A 293 -2.52 -1.50 4.08
N PHE A 294 -2.02 -1.90 2.93
CA PHE A 294 -1.81 -3.30 2.58
C PHE A 294 -0.46 -3.82 3.07
N ASN A 295 0.42 -2.91 3.52
CA ASN A 295 1.78 -3.25 3.95
C ASN A 295 2.61 -4.02 2.92
N ASP A 296 2.21 -3.99 1.63
CA ASP A 296 2.82 -4.75 0.55
C ASP A 296 2.93 -3.94 -0.74
N THR A 297 3.93 -4.24 -1.57
CA THR A 297 4.21 -3.50 -2.80
C THR A 297 3.39 -3.99 -4.00
N PRO A 298 3.30 -3.23 -5.12
CA PRO A 298 2.56 -3.64 -6.32
C PRO A 298 3.09 -4.93 -6.97
N MET A 299 4.32 -5.33 -6.67
CA MET A 299 4.93 -6.56 -7.18
C MET A 299 4.83 -7.73 -6.20
N SER A 300 3.85 -7.70 -5.30
CA SER A 300 3.59 -8.77 -4.33
C SER A 300 2.47 -9.72 -4.77
N TYR A 301 2.46 -10.91 -4.17
CA TYR A 301 1.35 -11.84 -4.28
C TYR A 301 0.05 -11.24 -3.73
N THR A 302 0.12 -10.55 -2.61
CA THR A 302 -1.01 -9.86 -1.95
C THR A 302 -1.69 -8.88 -2.91
N TYR A 303 -0.94 -7.94 -3.49
CA TYR A 303 -1.48 -7.01 -4.48
C TYR A 303 -2.13 -7.74 -5.66
N ASN A 304 -1.48 -8.78 -6.18
CA ASN A 304 -1.99 -9.55 -7.31
C ASN A 304 -3.34 -10.24 -7.02
N GLN A 305 -3.64 -10.59 -5.75
CA GLN A 305 -4.94 -11.14 -5.38
C GLN A 305 -6.07 -10.12 -5.61
N PHE A 306 -5.83 -8.85 -5.28
CA PHE A 306 -6.80 -7.77 -5.51
C PHE A 306 -6.86 -7.36 -7.00
N ASP A 307 -5.73 -7.19 -7.65
CA ASP A 307 -5.62 -6.74 -9.06
C ASP A 307 -6.28 -7.72 -10.07
N ARG A 308 -6.52 -8.97 -9.68
CA ARG A 308 -7.26 -9.96 -10.50
C ARG A 308 -8.74 -9.66 -10.62
N PHE A 309 -9.34 -9.02 -9.63
CA PHE A 309 -10.79 -8.82 -9.52
C PHE A 309 -11.17 -7.34 -9.48
N LEU A 310 -10.23 -6.46 -9.20
CA LEU A 310 -10.45 -5.06 -8.91
C LEU A 310 -9.58 -4.16 -9.77
N ILE A 311 -9.98 -2.92 -9.88
CA ILE A 311 -9.28 -1.84 -10.57
C ILE A 311 -8.54 -1.01 -9.51
N ASP A 312 -7.22 -0.87 -9.64
CA ASP A 312 -6.39 0.02 -8.83
C ASP A 312 -6.55 1.46 -9.34
N VAL A 313 -7.13 2.33 -8.52
CA VAL A 313 -7.44 3.72 -8.87
C VAL A 313 -6.19 4.50 -9.27
N PHE A 314 -5.06 4.29 -8.60
CA PHE A 314 -3.80 4.95 -8.92
C PHE A 314 -3.40 4.75 -10.38
N ARG A 315 -3.53 3.54 -10.91
CA ARG A 315 -3.11 3.21 -12.28
C ARG A 315 -3.89 3.95 -13.35
N ASN A 316 -5.16 4.24 -13.07
CA ASN A 316 -6.07 4.83 -14.04
C ASN A 316 -6.13 6.37 -13.95
N SER A 317 -5.68 6.95 -12.84
CA SER A 317 -5.93 8.37 -12.55
C SER A 317 -4.69 9.12 -12.07
N SER A 318 -3.47 8.59 -12.26
CA SER A 318 -2.27 9.20 -11.71
C SER A 318 -1.05 9.12 -12.62
N TRP A 319 0.04 9.74 -12.17
CA TRP A 319 1.33 9.75 -12.86
C TRP A 319 2.46 9.42 -11.87
N GLY A 320 3.47 8.61 -12.33
CA GLY A 320 4.68 8.32 -11.58
C GLY A 320 4.59 7.06 -10.74
N ILE A 321 5.28 7.03 -9.58
CA ILE A 321 5.46 5.83 -8.74
C ILE A 321 4.40 5.73 -7.64
N GLY A 322 3.77 6.84 -7.29
CA GLY A 322 2.71 6.89 -6.28
C GLY A 322 3.16 6.52 -4.86
N ARG A 323 4.35 6.95 -4.44
CA ARG A 323 4.86 6.66 -3.10
C ARG A 323 3.90 7.14 -2.03
N THR A 324 3.43 6.24 -1.16
CA THR A 324 2.54 6.53 -0.03
C THR A 324 3.24 6.39 1.31
N TYR A 325 4.21 5.50 1.43
CA TYR A 325 5.02 5.35 2.65
C TYR A 325 6.29 6.19 2.57
N ILE A 326 6.50 7.05 3.56
CA ILE A 326 7.63 7.98 3.66
C ILE A 326 8.49 7.76 4.92
N GLY A 327 8.20 6.69 5.65
CA GLY A 327 9.01 6.26 6.79
C GLY A 327 10.39 5.74 6.38
N LYS A 328 11.10 5.10 7.32
CA LYS A 328 12.51 4.70 7.18
C LYS A 328 12.74 3.56 6.17
N LEU A 329 11.74 2.72 5.90
CA LEU A 329 11.88 1.61 4.96
C LEU A 329 11.57 2.07 3.52
N PRO A 330 12.28 1.53 2.50
CA PRO A 330 12.02 1.85 1.09
C PRO A 330 10.81 1.08 0.53
N ALA A 331 9.65 1.16 1.21
CA ALA A 331 8.48 0.38 0.84
C ALA A 331 7.71 0.94 -0.36
N GLY A 332 7.87 2.22 -0.69
CA GLY A 332 7.22 2.85 -1.85
C GLY A 332 5.70 3.01 -1.66
N ARG A 333 4.91 2.42 -2.55
CA ARG A 333 3.45 2.45 -2.50
C ARG A 333 2.94 1.18 -1.81
N ILE A 334 2.29 1.34 -0.66
CA ILE A 334 1.72 0.26 0.15
C ILE A 334 0.28 0.55 0.60
N ASP A 335 -0.20 1.77 0.37
CA ASP A 335 -1.59 2.16 0.56
C ASP A 335 -2.29 2.18 -0.79
N TYR A 336 -3.51 1.67 -0.86
CA TYR A 336 -4.25 1.50 -2.11
C TYR A 336 -5.72 1.85 -1.94
N ILE A 337 -6.35 2.24 -3.06
CA ILE A 337 -7.80 2.24 -3.25
C ILE A 337 -8.08 1.41 -4.49
N PHE A 338 -8.85 0.33 -4.31
CA PHE A 338 -9.35 -0.53 -5.37
C PHE A 338 -10.87 -0.44 -5.44
N HIS A 339 -11.45 -0.67 -6.60
CA HIS A 339 -12.90 -0.82 -6.75
C HIS A 339 -13.26 -1.97 -7.69
N THR A 340 -14.50 -2.45 -7.57
CA THR A 340 -15.06 -3.46 -8.50
C THR A 340 -15.20 -2.86 -9.90
N PRO A 341 -15.11 -3.66 -10.98
CA PRO A 341 -15.23 -3.18 -12.38
C PRO A 341 -16.56 -2.51 -12.73
N SER A 342 -17.60 -2.70 -11.92
CA SER A 342 -18.91 -2.04 -12.06
C SER A 342 -18.91 -0.57 -11.61
N LEU A 343 -17.79 -0.09 -11.09
CA LEU A 343 -17.60 1.30 -10.69
C LEU A 343 -16.55 1.95 -11.58
N SER A 344 -16.55 3.28 -11.63
CA SER A 344 -15.49 4.12 -12.20
C SER A 344 -14.83 4.97 -11.12
N SER A 345 -13.62 5.44 -11.40
CA SER A 345 -12.85 6.27 -10.47
C SER A 345 -12.12 7.40 -11.19
N ALA A 346 -11.96 8.52 -10.49
CA ALA A 346 -11.21 9.68 -10.97
C ALA A 346 -10.57 10.45 -9.82
N GLU A 347 -9.77 11.47 -10.16
CA GLU A 347 -9.17 12.43 -9.23
C GLU A 347 -8.39 11.77 -8.09
N PHE A 348 -7.56 10.75 -8.41
CA PHE A 348 -6.68 10.19 -7.40
C PHE A 348 -5.66 11.23 -6.92
N LYS A 349 -5.57 11.39 -5.61
CA LYS A 349 -4.62 12.32 -4.97
C LYS A 349 -3.82 11.61 -3.90
N ILE A 350 -2.56 12.04 -3.75
CA ILE A 350 -1.70 11.70 -2.62
C ILE A 350 -1.42 12.98 -1.86
N GLN A 351 -1.60 12.96 -0.54
CA GLN A 351 -1.29 14.08 0.35
C GLN A 351 0.15 14.55 0.16
N LYS A 352 0.38 15.87 0.26
CA LYS A 352 1.72 16.46 0.13
C LYS A 352 2.39 16.69 1.49
N GLU A 353 1.59 17.01 2.51
CA GLU A 353 2.06 17.29 3.86
C GLU A 353 2.46 16.00 4.58
N ARG A 354 3.56 16.08 5.35
CA ARG A 354 4.08 14.93 6.11
C ARG A 354 3.57 14.96 7.55
N LEU A 355 2.35 14.51 7.75
CA LEU A 355 1.69 14.46 9.06
C LEU A 355 1.70 13.05 9.68
N SER A 356 2.16 12.05 8.94
CA SER A 356 2.36 10.66 9.33
C SER A 356 3.56 10.11 8.56
N ASP A 357 4.00 8.90 8.85
CA ASP A 357 4.94 8.16 7.99
C ASP A 357 4.25 7.54 6.76
N HIS A 358 2.92 7.67 6.67
CA HIS A 358 2.13 7.45 5.46
C HIS A 358 1.56 8.78 4.95
N LEU A 359 1.32 8.85 3.65
CA LEU A 359 0.59 9.94 3.00
C LEU A 359 -0.85 9.47 2.74
N ALA A 360 -1.82 10.28 3.11
CA ALA A 360 -3.22 9.99 2.80
C ALA A 360 -3.42 9.91 1.29
N ILE A 361 -4.32 9.01 0.87
CA ILE A 361 -4.76 8.86 -0.51
C ILE A 361 -6.26 9.09 -0.61
N SER A 362 -6.71 9.74 -1.66
CA SER A 362 -8.13 9.99 -1.92
C SER A 362 -8.49 9.88 -3.39
N CYS A 363 -9.76 9.66 -3.68
CA CYS A 363 -10.30 9.62 -5.04
C CYS A 363 -11.80 9.87 -5.05
N LYS A 364 -12.36 9.99 -6.26
CA LYS A 364 -13.79 9.98 -6.53
C LYS A 364 -14.19 8.63 -7.11
N ILE A 365 -15.27 8.03 -6.58
CA ILE A 365 -15.85 6.75 -7.04
C ILE A 365 -17.30 7.00 -7.46
N TYR A 366 -17.71 6.43 -8.60
CA TYR A 366 -19.08 6.58 -9.10
C TYR A 366 -19.50 5.37 -9.93
N LYS A 367 -20.79 5.20 -10.15
CA LYS A 367 -21.32 4.28 -11.15
C LYS A 367 -21.32 4.98 -12.50
N PRO A 368 -20.77 4.33 -13.56
CA PRO A 368 -20.72 4.90 -14.91
C PRO A 368 -22.12 5.09 -15.52
#